data_a14714346a53be3b93265852d0e38548
#
_entry.id   a14714346a53be3b93265852d0e38548
#
_cell.length_a   1.000
_cell.length_b   1.000
_cell.length_c   1.000
_cell.angle_alpha   90.00
_cell.angle_beta   90.00
_cell.angle_gamma   90.00
#
_symmetry.space_group_name_H-M   'P 1'
#
loop_
_entity.id
_entity.type
_entity.pdbx_description
1 polymer ?
#
loop_
_entity_poly.entity_id
_entity_poly.type
_entity_poly.pdbx_seq_one_letter_code
_entity_poly.pdbx_strand_id
1 'polypeptide(L)'
;DTSSLSSAFDQFFSSASNLSSDPASGALRNLFLRDADGLAIRFRELDGQLNKIEEETQSEINLKLTTLNELGKQLYTVNQQLAKKTTLGEQPPNLLDERDSILRDMADIAKIHVQQNSSGAVEVRLDNENGTSVVDPLRATVFSATFDAAQPGTVEILANVYGVAGQTSSVTGGALGGLINFRSQVLAPTMTGLDTLAVMATTQINAIQTTGVDLNGERGTALFDADVATTGAAGFTLLQSDPSKVAAAGLLQISANATNTSGATLNDTQI
;
A
#
# COMPACT_ATOMS: atom_id res chain seq x y z
N ASP A 1 4.06 -3.53 22.54
CA ASP A 1 4.17 -4.53 21.49
C ASP A 1 5.60 -4.56 20.96
N THR A 2 6.33 -5.62 21.28
CA THR A 2 7.76 -5.78 20.91
C THR A 2 7.99 -5.96 19.39
N SER A 3 6.91 -6.18 18.64
CA SER A 3 6.94 -6.36 17.17
C SER A 3 6.63 -5.09 16.40
N SER A 4 6.52 -3.92 17.04
CA SER A 4 6.27 -2.65 16.35
C SER A 4 7.54 -2.09 15.71
N LEU A 5 7.39 -1.28 14.66
CA LEU A 5 8.50 -0.56 14.04
C LEU A 5 9.17 0.40 15.05
N SER A 6 8.38 1.02 15.94
CA SER A 6 8.91 1.86 17.03
C SER A 6 9.85 1.07 17.93
N SER A 7 9.47 -0.16 18.33
CA SER A 7 10.32 -1.02 19.14
C SER A 7 11.63 -1.40 18.45
N ALA A 8 11.59 -1.61 17.13
CA ALA A 8 12.80 -1.88 16.35
C ALA A 8 13.73 -0.66 16.30
N PHE A 9 13.20 0.54 16.15
CA PHE A 9 13.98 1.77 16.28
C PHE A 9 14.55 1.96 17.68
N ASP A 10 13.77 1.72 18.73
CA ASP A 10 14.23 1.85 20.12
C ASP A 10 15.40 0.89 20.41
N GLN A 11 15.34 -0.35 19.90
CA GLN A 11 16.43 -1.32 20.02
C GLN A 11 17.67 -0.86 19.26
N PHE A 12 17.50 -0.41 18.01
CA PHE A 12 18.59 0.11 17.19
C PHE A 12 19.29 1.30 17.86
N PHE A 13 18.55 2.31 18.32
CA PHE A 13 19.15 3.48 18.97
C PHE A 13 19.75 3.15 20.35
N SER A 14 19.16 2.20 21.09
CA SER A 14 19.72 1.71 22.36
C SER A 14 21.07 1.02 22.13
N SER A 15 21.17 0.15 21.12
CA SER A 15 22.43 -0.51 20.77
C SER A 15 23.49 0.48 20.25
N ALA A 16 23.07 1.50 19.49
CA ALA A 16 23.96 2.59 19.06
C ALA A 16 24.48 3.38 20.27
N SER A 17 23.64 3.71 21.23
CA SER A 17 24.03 4.40 22.48
C SER A 17 25.00 3.55 23.31
N ASN A 18 24.74 2.25 23.44
CA ASN A 18 25.64 1.32 24.13
C ASN A 18 27.01 1.26 23.42
N LEU A 19 27.02 1.18 22.09
CA LEU A 19 28.25 1.18 21.29
C LEU A 19 29.03 2.47 21.46
N SER A 20 28.38 3.62 21.59
CA SER A 20 29.05 4.92 21.80
C SER A 20 29.77 4.98 23.16
N SER A 21 29.38 4.20 24.16
CA SER A 21 30.00 4.14 25.47
C SER A 21 31.31 3.32 25.47
N ASP A 22 31.44 2.32 24.60
CA ASP A 22 32.65 1.53 24.39
C ASP A 22 32.80 1.17 22.89
N PRO A 23 33.30 2.12 22.08
CA PRO A 23 33.43 1.95 20.62
C PRO A 23 34.37 0.83 20.19
N ALA A 24 35.27 0.38 21.06
CA ALA A 24 36.23 -0.69 20.75
C ALA A 24 35.63 -2.10 20.98
N SER A 25 34.51 -2.20 21.68
CA SER A 25 33.88 -3.49 22.04
C SER A 25 33.33 -4.21 20.82
N GLY A 26 33.94 -5.34 20.46
CA GLY A 26 33.43 -6.21 19.40
C GLY A 26 32.03 -6.80 19.70
N ALA A 27 31.72 -7.01 20.98
CA ALA A 27 30.40 -7.50 21.39
C ALA A 27 29.31 -6.46 21.14
N LEU A 28 29.57 -5.17 21.46
CA LEU A 28 28.60 -4.09 21.22
C LEU A 28 28.44 -3.78 19.72
N ARG A 29 29.48 -3.92 18.92
CA ARG A 29 29.42 -3.79 17.47
C ARG A 29 28.57 -4.88 16.83
N ASN A 30 28.73 -6.13 17.27
CA ASN A 30 27.87 -7.23 16.83
C ASN A 30 26.40 -7.03 17.26
N LEU A 31 26.17 -6.52 18.47
CA LEU A 31 24.82 -6.18 18.95
C LEU A 31 24.19 -5.12 18.08
N PHE A 32 24.92 -4.04 17.77
CA PHE A 32 24.46 -2.96 16.90
C PHE A 32 24.08 -3.46 15.49
N LEU A 33 24.94 -4.27 14.86
CA LEU A 33 24.64 -4.83 13.53
C LEU A 33 23.42 -5.77 13.55
N ARG A 34 23.27 -6.58 14.59
CA ARG A 34 22.11 -7.43 14.76
C ARG A 34 20.82 -6.61 14.89
N ASP A 35 20.85 -5.54 15.68
CA ASP A 35 19.67 -4.70 15.87
C ASP A 35 19.39 -3.82 14.65
N ALA A 36 20.43 -3.44 13.88
CA ALA A 36 20.29 -2.83 12.57
C ALA A 36 19.63 -3.77 11.55
N ASP A 37 20.03 -5.05 11.51
CA ASP A 37 19.39 -6.05 10.66
C ASP A 37 17.94 -6.31 11.09
N GLY A 38 17.68 -6.36 12.41
CA GLY A 38 16.33 -6.45 12.97
C GLY A 38 15.41 -5.31 12.50
N LEU A 39 15.93 -4.07 12.47
CA LEU A 39 15.21 -2.93 11.91
C LEU A 39 14.91 -3.12 10.41
N ALA A 40 15.91 -3.57 9.65
CA ALA A 40 15.75 -3.83 8.21
C ALA A 40 14.71 -4.91 7.93
N ILE A 41 14.76 -6.01 8.67
CA ILE A 41 13.76 -7.09 8.59
C ILE A 41 12.36 -6.53 8.86
N ARG A 42 12.21 -5.70 9.88
CA ARG A 42 10.90 -5.15 10.26
C ARG A 42 10.28 -4.26 9.20
N PHE A 43 11.08 -3.42 8.51
CA PHE A 43 10.59 -2.65 7.36
C PHE A 43 10.06 -3.54 6.25
N ARG A 44 10.81 -4.58 5.86
CA ARG A 44 10.41 -5.51 4.81
C ARG A 44 9.18 -6.34 5.17
N GLU A 45 9.06 -6.75 6.43
CA GLU A 45 7.86 -7.46 6.92
C GLU A 45 6.60 -6.62 6.83
N LEU A 46 6.69 -5.34 7.23
CA LEU A 46 5.56 -4.42 7.14
C LEU A 46 5.19 -4.12 5.69
N ASP A 47 6.17 -3.91 4.82
CA ASP A 47 5.95 -3.77 3.39
C ASP A 47 5.23 -4.99 2.81
N GLY A 48 5.72 -6.20 3.10
CA GLY A 48 5.09 -7.43 2.65
C GLY A 48 3.65 -7.60 3.16
N GLN A 49 3.36 -7.19 4.40
CA GLN A 49 1.99 -7.21 4.94
C GLN A 49 1.07 -6.22 4.23
N LEU A 50 1.55 -4.99 3.96
CA LEU A 50 0.77 -3.98 3.25
C LEU A 50 0.51 -4.37 1.80
N ASN A 51 1.51 -4.92 1.11
CA ASN A 51 1.35 -5.44 -0.25
C ASN A 51 0.31 -6.58 -0.31
N LYS A 52 0.30 -7.47 0.68
CA LYS A 52 -0.72 -8.51 0.77
C LYS A 52 -2.14 -7.94 0.94
N ILE A 53 -2.30 -6.93 1.80
CA ILE A 53 -3.60 -6.24 1.97
C ILE A 53 -4.01 -5.56 0.66
N GLU A 54 -3.07 -5.00 -0.09
CA GLU A 54 -3.33 -4.40 -1.40
C GLU A 54 -3.85 -5.44 -2.41
N GLU A 55 -3.19 -6.60 -2.51
CA GLU A 55 -3.62 -7.70 -3.38
C GLU A 55 -5.01 -8.23 -3.01
N GLU A 56 -5.27 -8.41 -1.71
CA GLU A 56 -6.58 -8.83 -1.20
C GLU A 56 -7.67 -7.78 -1.51
N THR A 57 -7.35 -6.49 -1.36
CA THR A 57 -8.27 -5.39 -1.67
C THR A 57 -8.59 -5.33 -3.17
N GLN A 58 -7.60 -5.47 -4.05
CA GLN A 58 -7.81 -5.54 -5.49
C GLN A 58 -8.67 -6.75 -5.90
N SER A 59 -8.39 -7.91 -5.29
CA SER A 59 -9.16 -9.13 -5.51
C SER A 59 -10.63 -8.95 -5.11
N GLU A 60 -10.89 -8.34 -3.96
CA GLU A 60 -12.25 -8.09 -3.46
C GLU A 60 -13.01 -7.08 -4.34
N ILE A 61 -12.34 -6.01 -4.83
CA ILE A 61 -12.92 -5.08 -5.81
C ILE A 61 -13.36 -5.82 -7.07
N ASN A 62 -12.51 -6.67 -7.63
CA ASN A 62 -12.83 -7.45 -8.81
C ASN A 62 -14.00 -8.43 -8.58
N LEU A 63 -14.06 -9.05 -7.40
CA LEU A 63 -15.16 -9.94 -7.00
C LEU A 63 -16.48 -9.17 -6.92
N LYS A 64 -16.50 -7.98 -6.29
CA LYS A 64 -17.70 -7.13 -6.22
C LYS A 64 -18.18 -6.69 -7.60
N LEU A 65 -17.26 -6.34 -8.51
CA LEU A 65 -17.62 -6.01 -9.90
C LEU A 65 -18.18 -7.20 -10.66
N THR A 66 -17.62 -8.39 -10.45
CA THR A 66 -18.14 -9.63 -11.05
C THR A 66 -19.57 -9.89 -10.57
N THR A 67 -19.83 -9.78 -9.26
CA THR A 67 -21.17 -9.94 -8.68
C THR A 67 -22.13 -8.87 -9.22
N LEU A 68 -21.70 -7.61 -9.31
CA LEU A 68 -22.51 -6.52 -9.88
C LEU A 68 -22.89 -6.82 -11.34
N ASN A 69 -21.95 -7.34 -12.14
CA ASN A 69 -22.18 -7.72 -13.52
C ASN A 69 -23.21 -8.87 -13.65
N GLU A 70 -23.15 -9.85 -12.76
CA GLU A 70 -24.09 -10.96 -12.72
C GLU A 70 -25.51 -10.51 -12.33
N LEU A 71 -25.61 -9.68 -11.27
CA LEU A 71 -26.87 -9.07 -10.86
C LEU A 71 -27.45 -8.18 -11.97
N GLY A 72 -26.62 -7.45 -12.68
CA GLY A 72 -27.02 -6.65 -13.84
C GLY A 72 -27.64 -7.49 -14.95
N LYS A 73 -27.04 -8.64 -15.28
CA LYS A 73 -27.62 -9.60 -16.25
C LYS A 73 -28.94 -10.18 -15.80
N GLN A 74 -29.04 -10.55 -14.52
CA GLN A 74 -30.27 -11.08 -13.94
C GLN A 74 -31.39 -10.02 -13.99
N LEU A 75 -31.11 -8.80 -13.56
CA LEU A 75 -32.07 -7.69 -13.60
C LEU A 75 -32.52 -7.37 -15.02
N TYR A 76 -31.58 -7.38 -15.98
CA TYR A 76 -31.93 -7.22 -17.40
C TYR A 76 -32.92 -8.30 -17.85
N THR A 77 -32.71 -9.55 -17.46
CA THR A 77 -33.62 -10.66 -17.80
C THR A 77 -34.99 -10.48 -17.18
N VAL A 78 -35.06 -10.10 -15.91
CA VAL A 78 -36.33 -9.77 -15.23
C VAL A 78 -37.02 -8.59 -15.91
N ASN A 79 -36.31 -7.53 -16.26
CA ASN A 79 -36.85 -6.39 -16.99
C ASN A 79 -37.46 -6.77 -18.34
N GLN A 80 -36.83 -7.68 -19.08
CA GLN A 80 -37.36 -8.19 -20.37
C GLN A 80 -38.68 -8.98 -20.16
N GLN A 81 -38.84 -9.63 -19.02
CA GLN A 81 -40.11 -10.31 -18.70
C GLN A 81 -41.19 -9.31 -18.28
N LEU A 82 -40.86 -8.32 -17.45
CA LEU A 82 -41.76 -7.25 -17.02
C LEU A 82 -42.23 -6.39 -18.23
N ALA A 83 -41.36 -6.14 -19.20
CA ALA A 83 -41.69 -5.37 -20.39
C ALA A 83 -42.77 -5.99 -21.29
N LYS A 84 -43.12 -7.30 -21.09
CA LYS A 84 -44.20 -7.97 -21.82
C LYS A 84 -45.60 -7.50 -21.42
N LYS A 85 -45.75 -6.85 -20.28
CA LYS A 85 -46.97 -6.21 -19.79
C LYS A 85 -46.77 -4.70 -19.75
N THR A 86 -47.85 -3.97 -19.97
CA THR A 86 -47.77 -2.51 -20.07
C THR A 86 -48.01 -1.79 -18.75
N THR A 87 -48.60 -2.47 -17.78
CA THR A 87 -48.95 -1.88 -16.48
C THR A 87 -48.43 -2.71 -15.33
N LEU A 88 -48.05 -2.02 -14.25
CA LEU A 88 -47.51 -2.64 -13.03
C LEU A 88 -48.52 -3.60 -12.37
N GLY A 89 -49.81 -3.26 -12.40
CA GLY A 89 -50.89 -4.08 -11.78
C GLY A 89 -51.14 -5.41 -12.46
N GLU A 90 -50.62 -5.63 -13.67
CA GLU A 90 -50.74 -6.89 -14.43
C GLU A 90 -49.49 -7.79 -14.24
N GLN A 91 -48.49 -7.32 -13.54
CA GLN A 91 -47.21 -8.06 -13.38
C GLN A 91 -47.37 -9.23 -12.39
N PRO A 92 -46.71 -10.36 -12.66
CA PRO A 92 -46.60 -11.43 -11.69
C PRO A 92 -45.84 -10.95 -10.42
N PRO A 93 -46.42 -11.11 -9.21
CA PRO A 93 -45.76 -10.63 -7.98
C PRO A 93 -44.35 -11.19 -7.76
N ASN A 94 -44.12 -12.44 -8.14
CA ASN A 94 -42.81 -13.08 -8.01
C ASN A 94 -41.72 -12.40 -8.84
N LEU A 95 -42.03 -11.82 -10.02
CA LEU A 95 -41.06 -11.08 -10.81
C LEU A 95 -40.73 -9.72 -10.18
N LEU A 96 -41.69 -9.09 -9.53
CA LEU A 96 -41.47 -7.85 -8.80
C LEU A 96 -40.63 -8.11 -7.54
N ASP A 97 -40.89 -9.19 -6.81
CA ASP A 97 -40.10 -9.61 -5.65
C ASP A 97 -38.65 -9.96 -6.04
N GLU A 98 -38.48 -10.67 -7.16
CA GLU A 98 -37.14 -11.00 -7.70
C GLU A 98 -36.38 -9.73 -8.10
N ARG A 99 -37.01 -8.79 -8.82
CA ARG A 99 -36.43 -7.49 -9.15
C ARG A 99 -35.97 -6.75 -7.89
N ASP A 100 -36.82 -6.67 -6.88
CA ASP A 100 -36.57 -5.93 -5.66
C ASP A 100 -35.48 -6.59 -4.81
N SER A 101 -35.34 -7.92 -4.89
CA SER A 101 -34.24 -8.64 -4.28
C SER A 101 -32.90 -8.29 -4.95
N ILE A 102 -32.86 -8.36 -6.29
CA ILE A 102 -31.66 -8.02 -7.08
C ILE A 102 -31.24 -6.56 -6.80
N LEU A 103 -32.19 -5.62 -6.74
CA LEU A 103 -31.88 -4.21 -6.44
C LEU A 103 -31.27 -4.01 -5.06
N ARG A 104 -31.72 -4.75 -4.04
CA ARG A 104 -31.13 -4.73 -2.69
C ARG A 104 -29.69 -5.24 -2.72
N ASP A 105 -29.46 -6.38 -3.38
CA ASP A 105 -28.12 -6.97 -3.49
C ASP A 105 -27.16 -6.04 -4.27
N MET A 106 -27.65 -5.35 -5.30
CA MET A 106 -26.87 -4.32 -6.03
C MET A 106 -26.55 -3.12 -5.13
N ALA A 107 -27.50 -2.66 -4.31
CA ALA A 107 -27.32 -1.53 -3.40
C ALA A 107 -26.31 -1.83 -2.29
N ASP A 108 -26.17 -3.08 -1.87
CA ASP A 108 -25.12 -3.51 -0.93
C ASP A 108 -23.71 -3.42 -1.55
N ILE A 109 -23.62 -3.60 -2.87
CA ILE A 109 -22.34 -3.54 -3.59
C ILE A 109 -21.93 -2.09 -3.89
N ALA A 110 -22.85 -1.28 -4.42
CA ALA A 110 -22.58 0.11 -4.82
C ALA A 110 -23.80 0.99 -4.60
N LYS A 111 -23.59 2.28 -4.40
CA LYS A 111 -24.70 3.23 -4.42
C LYS A 111 -25.31 3.27 -5.82
N ILE A 112 -26.61 3.03 -5.91
CA ILE A 112 -27.35 3.00 -7.17
C ILE A 112 -28.50 4.02 -7.17
N HIS A 113 -28.83 4.49 -8.36
CA HIS A 113 -30.04 5.26 -8.64
C HIS A 113 -30.96 4.39 -9.52
N VAL A 114 -32.23 4.26 -9.10
CA VAL A 114 -33.21 3.39 -9.75
C VAL A 114 -34.34 4.23 -10.31
N GLN A 115 -34.63 4.07 -11.59
CA GLN A 115 -35.77 4.70 -12.26
C GLN A 115 -36.72 3.61 -12.79
N GLN A 116 -37.94 3.59 -12.29
CA GLN A 116 -38.98 2.62 -12.69
C GLN A 116 -39.87 3.20 -13.79
N ASN A 117 -40.23 2.37 -14.76
CA ASN A 117 -41.21 2.68 -15.80
C ASN A 117 -42.61 2.15 -15.48
N SER A 118 -43.59 2.39 -16.36
CA SER A 118 -44.98 1.99 -16.16
C SER A 118 -45.20 0.46 -16.10
N SER A 119 -44.32 -0.32 -16.72
CA SER A 119 -44.40 -1.79 -16.67
C SER A 119 -43.78 -2.38 -15.40
N GLY A 120 -43.14 -1.57 -14.58
CA GLY A 120 -42.39 -2.04 -13.42
C GLY A 120 -40.92 -2.43 -13.71
N ALA A 121 -40.51 -2.44 -14.97
CA ALA A 121 -39.08 -2.56 -15.29
C ALA A 121 -38.32 -1.34 -14.85
N VAL A 122 -37.04 -1.50 -14.53
CA VAL A 122 -36.20 -0.46 -13.93
C VAL A 122 -34.93 -0.21 -14.75
N GLU A 123 -34.55 1.04 -14.84
CA GLU A 123 -33.19 1.46 -15.23
C GLU A 123 -32.37 1.68 -13.96
N VAL A 124 -31.14 1.19 -13.92
CA VAL A 124 -30.23 1.33 -12.79
C VAL A 124 -28.96 2.03 -13.23
N ARG A 125 -28.55 3.06 -12.50
CA ARG A 125 -27.33 3.82 -12.70
C ARG A 125 -26.48 3.82 -11.44
N LEU A 126 -25.17 3.94 -11.60
CA LEU A 126 -24.28 4.13 -10.47
C LEU A 126 -24.42 5.54 -9.91
N ASP A 127 -24.39 5.66 -8.60
CA ASP A 127 -24.34 6.87 -7.78
C ASP A 127 -25.59 7.77 -7.89
N ASN A 128 -25.89 8.31 -9.06
CA ASN A 128 -26.98 9.29 -9.28
C ASN A 128 -27.61 9.14 -10.68
N GLU A 129 -28.60 9.97 -10.99
CA GLU A 129 -29.35 9.95 -12.25
C GLU A 129 -28.47 10.16 -13.50
N ASN A 130 -27.33 10.82 -13.38
CA ASN A 130 -26.37 11.06 -14.46
C ASN A 130 -25.22 10.04 -14.45
N GLY A 131 -25.25 9.09 -13.54
CA GLY A 131 -24.23 8.05 -13.39
C GLY A 131 -24.21 7.07 -14.57
N THR A 132 -23.15 6.28 -14.63
CA THR A 132 -23.01 5.23 -15.64
C THR A 132 -24.11 4.20 -15.49
N SER A 133 -24.77 3.86 -16.60
CA SER A 133 -25.84 2.86 -16.60
C SER A 133 -25.28 1.48 -16.24
N VAL A 134 -25.90 0.82 -15.28
CA VAL A 134 -25.66 -0.60 -14.93
C VAL A 134 -26.59 -1.48 -15.74
N VAL A 135 -27.87 -1.12 -15.77
CA VAL A 135 -28.90 -1.80 -16.57
C VAL A 135 -29.81 -0.76 -17.21
N ASP A 136 -29.99 -0.86 -18.50
CA ASP A 136 -30.95 -0.09 -19.28
C ASP A 136 -31.86 -1.03 -20.08
N PRO A 137 -32.91 -0.52 -20.80
CA PRO A 137 -33.82 -1.37 -21.56
C PRO A 137 -33.17 -2.22 -22.65
N LEU A 138 -31.96 -1.89 -23.07
CA LEU A 138 -31.26 -2.54 -24.19
C LEU A 138 -30.22 -3.56 -23.73
N ARG A 139 -29.69 -3.40 -22.49
CA ARG A 139 -28.54 -4.22 -22.00
C ARG A 139 -28.29 -4.12 -20.50
N ALA A 140 -27.41 -5.02 -20.05
CA ALA A 140 -26.62 -4.85 -18.83
C ALA A 140 -25.19 -4.47 -19.22
N THR A 141 -24.62 -3.46 -18.54
CA THR A 141 -23.24 -3.02 -18.72
C THR A 141 -22.29 -3.97 -18.00
N VAL A 142 -21.11 -4.22 -18.56
CA VAL A 142 -20.06 -5.02 -17.92
C VAL A 142 -18.98 -4.07 -17.38
N PHE A 143 -18.71 -4.21 -16.08
CA PHE A 143 -17.69 -3.40 -15.40
C PHE A 143 -16.42 -4.22 -15.14
N SER A 144 -15.28 -3.56 -15.17
CA SER A 144 -13.98 -4.07 -14.79
C SER A 144 -13.18 -2.99 -14.05
N ALA A 145 -12.16 -3.39 -13.28
CA ALA A 145 -11.24 -2.44 -12.65
C ALA A 145 -9.85 -2.56 -13.25
N THR A 146 -9.14 -1.43 -13.29
CA THR A 146 -7.71 -1.36 -13.53
C THR A 146 -7.02 -0.67 -12.38
N PHE A 147 -5.81 -1.15 -12.05
CA PHE A 147 -4.99 -0.67 -10.94
C PHE A 147 -3.66 -0.21 -11.52
N ASP A 148 -3.37 1.09 -11.40
CA ASP A 148 -2.11 1.63 -11.90
C ASP A 148 -1.04 1.57 -10.80
N ALA A 149 0.02 0.80 -11.06
CA ALA A 149 1.16 0.69 -10.14
C ALA A 149 1.92 2.03 -10.00
N ALA A 150 1.87 2.90 -11.01
CA ALA A 150 2.51 4.22 -10.97
C ALA A 150 1.71 5.25 -10.14
N GLN A 151 0.43 4.96 -9.87
CA GLN A 151 -0.46 5.80 -9.06
C GLN A 151 -1.11 4.97 -7.95
N PRO A 152 -0.37 4.62 -6.89
CA PRO A 152 -0.88 3.86 -5.78
C PRO A 152 -2.17 4.50 -5.20
N GLY A 153 -3.18 3.68 -4.95
CA GLY A 153 -4.47 4.14 -4.45
C GLY A 153 -5.50 4.51 -5.53
N THR A 154 -5.09 4.71 -6.78
CA THR A 154 -6.02 4.98 -7.89
C THR A 154 -6.64 3.70 -8.42
N VAL A 155 -7.97 3.63 -8.40
CA VAL A 155 -8.76 2.57 -9.05
C VAL A 155 -9.55 3.19 -10.18
N GLU A 156 -9.38 2.67 -11.37
CA GLU A 156 -10.15 3.09 -12.53
C GLU A 156 -11.20 2.01 -12.83
N ILE A 157 -12.48 2.36 -12.65
CA ILE A 157 -13.59 1.46 -13.00
C ILE A 157 -13.98 1.75 -14.43
N LEU A 158 -13.92 0.73 -15.27
CA LEU A 158 -14.26 0.79 -16.69
C LEU A 158 -15.63 0.15 -16.91
N ALA A 159 -16.48 0.85 -17.66
CA ALA A 159 -17.73 0.30 -18.18
C ALA A 159 -17.52 -0.10 -19.65
N ASN A 160 -17.76 -1.35 -19.97
CA ASN A 160 -17.74 -1.83 -21.35
C ASN A 160 -19.14 -1.66 -21.97
N VAL A 161 -19.22 -0.70 -22.87
CA VAL A 161 -20.44 -0.36 -23.62
C VAL A 161 -20.21 -0.68 -25.10
N TYR A 162 -20.87 -1.69 -25.64
CA TYR A 162 -20.72 -2.16 -27.02
C TYR A 162 -19.28 -2.56 -27.42
N GLY A 163 -18.54 -3.16 -26.49
CA GLY A 163 -17.14 -3.55 -26.76
C GLY A 163 -16.13 -2.40 -26.61
N VAL A 164 -16.59 -1.20 -26.26
CA VAL A 164 -15.72 -0.05 -25.96
C VAL A 164 -15.70 0.16 -24.46
N ALA A 165 -14.51 0.03 -23.87
CA ALA A 165 -14.29 0.35 -22.47
C ALA A 165 -14.14 1.88 -22.32
N GLY A 166 -14.94 2.46 -21.43
CA GLY A 166 -14.84 3.87 -21.04
C GLY A 166 -14.81 4.00 -19.54
N GLN A 167 -14.20 5.08 -19.01
CA GLN A 167 -14.24 5.35 -17.58
C GLN A 167 -15.68 5.55 -17.12
N THR A 168 -15.98 4.99 -15.93
CA THR A 168 -17.25 5.27 -15.27
C THR A 168 -17.23 6.63 -14.57
N SER A 169 -18.42 7.13 -14.28
CA SER A 169 -18.58 8.07 -13.17
C SER A 169 -18.09 7.45 -11.86
N SER A 170 -17.78 8.28 -10.87
CA SER A 170 -17.32 7.82 -9.55
C SER A 170 -18.25 6.74 -8.98
N VAL A 171 -17.66 5.68 -8.45
CA VAL A 171 -18.39 4.66 -7.69
C VAL A 171 -18.29 5.00 -6.22
N THR A 172 -19.40 5.36 -5.61
CA THR A 172 -19.48 5.72 -4.20
C THR A 172 -20.47 4.81 -3.46
N GLY A 173 -20.26 4.68 -2.15
CA GLY A 173 -21.15 3.89 -1.30
C GLY A 173 -21.11 2.38 -1.57
N GLY A 174 -21.82 1.63 -0.76
CA GLY A 174 -21.77 0.17 -0.76
C GLY A 174 -20.37 -0.39 -0.45
N ALA A 175 -20.23 -1.70 -0.56
CA ALA A 175 -18.96 -2.38 -0.30
C ALA A 175 -17.86 -1.94 -1.26
N LEU A 176 -18.19 -1.75 -2.55
CA LEU A 176 -17.23 -1.34 -3.58
C LEU A 176 -16.67 0.07 -3.33
N GLY A 177 -17.55 1.04 -3.01
CA GLY A 177 -17.12 2.39 -2.65
C GLY A 177 -16.28 2.42 -1.39
N GLY A 178 -16.60 1.56 -0.39
CA GLY A 178 -15.81 1.39 0.82
C GLY A 178 -14.39 0.87 0.53
N LEU A 179 -14.25 -0.15 -0.32
CA LEU A 179 -12.96 -0.72 -0.71
C LEU A 179 -12.09 0.29 -1.48
N ILE A 180 -12.69 1.02 -2.44
CA ILE A 180 -12.00 2.06 -3.20
C ILE A 180 -11.51 3.17 -2.26
N ASN A 181 -12.36 3.61 -1.34
CA ASN A 181 -12.00 4.64 -0.36
C ASN A 181 -10.91 4.15 0.62
N PHE A 182 -11.02 2.92 1.13
CA PHE A 182 -9.99 2.31 1.98
C PHE A 182 -8.63 2.29 1.26
N ARG A 183 -8.61 1.82 0.01
CA ARG A 183 -7.39 1.75 -0.78
C ARG A 183 -6.75 3.12 -0.99
N SER A 184 -7.55 4.12 -1.36
CA SER A 184 -7.06 5.47 -1.70
C SER A 184 -6.72 6.33 -0.49
N GLN A 185 -7.49 6.24 0.61
CA GLN A 185 -7.38 7.15 1.75
C GLN A 185 -6.59 6.55 2.93
N VAL A 186 -6.45 5.22 2.99
CA VAL A 186 -5.79 4.55 4.11
C VAL A 186 -4.57 3.77 3.63
N LEU A 187 -4.78 2.80 2.74
CA LEU A 187 -3.73 1.84 2.39
C LEU A 187 -2.57 2.50 1.62
N ALA A 188 -2.86 3.18 0.51
CA ALA A 188 -1.81 3.80 -0.31
C ALA A 188 -1.02 4.89 0.45
N PRO A 189 -1.65 5.80 1.23
CA PRO A 189 -0.89 6.72 2.07
C PRO A 189 -0.04 6.03 3.14
N THR A 190 -0.50 4.89 3.70
CA THR A 190 0.27 4.12 4.68
C THR A 190 1.51 3.48 4.04
N MET A 191 1.37 2.89 2.86
CA MET A 191 2.49 2.34 2.08
C MET A 191 3.52 3.43 1.75
N THR A 192 3.06 4.55 1.19
CA THR A 192 3.92 5.71 0.88
C THR A 192 4.61 6.27 2.13
N GLY A 193 3.91 6.30 3.26
CA GLY A 193 4.46 6.73 4.54
C GLY A 193 5.58 5.80 5.04
N LEU A 194 5.41 4.49 4.90
CA LEU A 194 6.43 3.49 5.25
C LEU A 194 7.67 3.63 4.36
N ASP A 195 7.49 3.80 3.05
CA ASP A 195 8.59 4.02 2.09
C ASP A 195 9.35 5.31 2.39
N THR A 196 8.64 6.40 2.66
CA THR A 196 9.23 7.68 3.02
C THR A 196 10.07 7.56 4.29
N LEU A 197 9.55 6.86 5.31
CA LEU A 197 10.26 6.62 6.55
C LEU A 197 11.52 5.77 6.32
N ALA A 198 11.46 4.75 5.48
CA ALA A 198 12.60 3.91 5.10
C ALA A 198 13.71 4.73 4.42
N VAL A 199 13.34 5.57 3.44
CA VAL A 199 14.28 6.46 2.74
C VAL A 199 14.92 7.45 3.70
N MET A 200 14.13 8.08 4.57
CA MET A 200 14.65 9.05 5.56
C MET A 200 15.60 8.38 6.55
N ALA A 201 15.24 7.21 7.09
CA ALA A 201 16.05 6.46 8.03
C ALA A 201 17.39 6.06 7.39
N THR A 202 17.37 5.48 6.19
CA THR A 202 18.56 5.10 5.43
C THR A 202 19.47 6.31 5.19
N THR A 203 18.90 7.41 4.72
CA THR A 203 19.66 8.63 4.39
C THR A 203 20.35 9.19 5.63
N GLN A 204 19.64 9.35 6.73
CA GLN A 204 20.20 9.94 7.96
C GLN A 204 21.21 9.02 8.62
N ILE A 205 20.93 7.72 8.72
CA ILE A 205 21.84 6.76 9.35
C ILE A 205 23.14 6.63 8.53
N ASN A 206 23.03 6.51 7.20
CA ASN A 206 24.20 6.44 6.33
C ASN A 206 25.02 7.73 6.34
N ALA A 207 24.37 8.91 6.40
CA ALA A 207 25.08 10.18 6.53
C ALA A 207 25.93 10.23 7.80
N ILE A 208 25.38 9.79 8.95
CA ILE A 208 26.13 9.71 10.21
C ILE A 208 27.27 8.69 10.09
N GLN A 209 26.98 7.50 9.59
CA GLN A 209 27.95 6.40 9.46
C GLN A 209 29.15 6.81 8.60
N THR A 210 28.94 7.51 7.49
CA THR A 210 30.00 7.93 6.56
C THR A 210 30.85 9.09 7.08
N THR A 211 30.42 9.80 8.13
CA THR A 211 31.22 10.86 8.78
C THR A 211 32.09 10.33 9.90
N GLY A 212 31.84 9.14 10.39
CA GLY A 212 32.59 8.49 11.46
C GLY A 212 33.80 7.71 10.95
N VAL A 213 34.51 7.09 11.88
CA VAL A 213 35.69 6.26 11.62
C VAL A 213 35.51 4.88 12.24
N ASP A 214 35.91 3.85 11.51
CA ASP A 214 35.85 2.45 11.89
C ASP A 214 37.04 2.05 12.81
N LEU A 215 37.06 0.75 13.23
CA LEU A 215 38.18 0.25 14.07
C LEU A 215 39.56 0.24 13.35
N ASN A 216 39.56 0.29 12.03
CA ASN A 216 40.79 0.28 11.24
C ASN A 216 41.32 1.72 10.99
N GLY A 217 40.61 2.75 11.47
CA GLY A 217 40.95 4.15 11.21
C GLY A 217 40.47 4.62 9.83
N GLU A 218 39.62 3.85 9.15
CA GLU A 218 39.06 4.20 7.85
C GLU A 218 37.70 4.89 8.02
N ARG A 219 37.32 5.72 7.04
CA ARG A 219 35.97 6.31 7.04
C ARG A 219 34.92 5.24 6.95
N GLY A 220 33.84 5.42 7.69
CA GLY A 220 32.69 4.54 7.62
C GLY A 220 32.06 4.50 6.23
N THR A 221 31.52 3.35 5.88
CA THR A 221 30.73 3.14 4.67
C THR A 221 29.23 3.09 5.02
N ALA A 222 28.37 3.15 4.02
CA ALA A 222 26.92 3.06 4.24
C ALA A 222 26.57 1.80 5.06
N LEU A 223 25.68 1.97 6.02
CA LEU A 223 25.17 0.87 6.85
C LEU A 223 24.05 0.13 6.13
N PHE A 224 23.14 0.89 5.51
CA PHE A 224 21.99 0.37 4.76
C PHE A 224 22.09 0.67 3.28
N ASP A 225 21.41 -0.12 2.46
CA ASP A 225 21.40 0.03 1.00
C ASP A 225 20.71 1.33 0.59
N ALA A 226 21.34 2.07 -0.33
CA ALA A 226 20.79 3.30 -0.88
C ALA A 226 19.67 3.05 -1.90
N ASP A 227 19.51 1.82 -2.41
CA ASP A 227 18.44 1.43 -3.34
C ASP A 227 17.04 1.59 -2.73
N VAL A 228 16.93 1.74 -1.41
CA VAL A 228 15.70 2.15 -0.72
C VAL A 228 15.06 3.39 -1.36
N ALA A 229 15.84 4.29 -1.95
CA ALA A 229 15.33 5.46 -2.67
C ALA A 229 14.42 5.09 -3.86
N THR A 230 14.60 3.92 -4.45
CA THR A 230 13.83 3.42 -5.61
C THR A 230 12.89 2.27 -5.26
N THR A 231 13.21 1.50 -4.23
CA THR A 231 12.51 0.27 -3.84
C THR A 231 11.64 0.44 -2.59
N GLY A 232 11.72 1.61 -1.92
CA GLY A 232 10.99 1.85 -0.68
C GLY A 232 11.41 0.92 0.44
N ALA A 233 10.48 0.61 1.34
CA ALA A 233 10.70 -0.25 2.50
C ALA A 233 11.08 -1.69 2.13
N ALA A 234 10.65 -2.18 0.95
CA ALA A 234 11.05 -3.48 0.44
C ALA A 234 12.56 -3.63 0.28
N GLY A 235 13.24 -2.56 -0.13
CA GLY A 235 14.71 -2.53 -0.33
C GLY A 235 15.51 -2.23 0.92
N PHE A 236 14.88 -2.06 2.07
CA PHE A 236 15.60 -1.73 3.31
C PHE A 236 16.44 -2.91 3.78
N THR A 237 17.74 -2.90 3.44
CA THR A 237 18.68 -3.98 3.73
C THR A 237 19.94 -3.48 4.38
N LEU A 238 20.50 -4.30 5.29
CA LEU A 238 21.78 -4.04 5.91
C LEU A 238 22.89 -4.43 4.93
N LEU A 239 23.79 -3.49 4.60
CA LEU A 239 24.95 -3.74 3.76
C LEU A 239 26.17 -4.20 4.57
N GLN A 240 26.31 -3.65 5.77
CA GLN A 240 27.50 -3.89 6.59
C GLN A 240 27.34 -5.12 7.46
N SER A 241 28.18 -6.12 7.25
CA SER A 241 28.22 -7.36 8.05
C SER A 241 29.46 -7.51 8.92
N ASP A 242 30.49 -6.67 8.68
CA ASP A 242 31.75 -6.69 9.43
C ASP A 242 31.70 -5.71 10.61
N PRO A 243 31.74 -6.19 11.86
CA PRO A 243 31.69 -5.31 13.04
C PRO A 243 32.84 -4.29 13.10
N SER A 244 33.99 -4.60 12.49
CA SER A 244 35.14 -3.69 12.47
C SER A 244 34.89 -2.45 11.60
N LYS A 245 33.99 -2.55 10.62
CA LYS A 245 33.64 -1.50 9.66
C LYS A 245 32.55 -0.54 10.16
N VAL A 246 31.95 -0.81 11.30
CA VAL A 246 30.99 0.13 11.92
C VAL A 246 31.74 1.37 12.40
N ALA A 247 31.36 2.56 11.91
CA ALA A 247 31.95 3.80 12.34
C ALA A 247 31.31 4.25 13.67
N ALA A 248 32.02 4.02 14.76
CA ALA A 248 31.57 4.30 16.11
C ALA A 248 32.36 5.42 16.82
N ALA A 249 33.31 6.06 16.13
CA ALA A 249 34.08 7.16 16.63
C ALA A 249 34.09 8.36 15.67
N GLY A 250 34.08 9.58 16.21
CA GLY A 250 34.24 10.80 15.42
C GLY A 250 35.71 11.06 15.12
N LEU A 251 36.01 11.71 13.99
CA LEU A 251 37.37 12.09 13.58
C LEU A 251 38.16 12.84 14.66
N LEU A 252 37.48 13.72 15.42
CA LEU A 252 38.09 14.50 16.50
C LEU A 252 38.45 13.64 17.74
N GLN A 253 37.75 12.55 18.02
CA GLN A 253 38.10 11.65 19.13
C GLN A 253 39.29 10.77 18.80
N ILE A 254 39.51 10.42 17.53
CA ILE A 254 40.66 9.66 17.07
C ILE A 254 41.94 10.49 17.18
N SER A 255 41.89 11.77 16.81
CA SER A 255 43.09 12.66 16.95
C SER A 255 43.46 12.96 18.41
N ALA A 256 42.48 12.93 19.35
CA ALA A 256 42.70 13.17 20.77
C ALA A 256 43.21 11.95 21.56
N ASN A 257 42.79 10.73 21.15
CA ASN A 257 43.00 9.49 21.91
C ASN A 257 43.82 8.41 21.16
N ALA A 258 44.21 8.66 19.91
CA ALA A 258 44.91 7.66 19.14
C ALA A 258 46.39 7.57 19.55
N THR A 259 46.69 6.72 20.51
CA THR A 259 47.92 5.93 20.41
C THR A 259 47.72 4.96 19.25
N ASN A 260 48.19 5.42 18.08
CA ASN A 260 48.14 4.60 16.87
C ASN A 260 48.98 3.35 17.08
N THR A 261 48.33 2.22 17.31
CA THR A 261 49.02 0.93 17.47
C THR A 261 49.56 0.38 16.15
N SER A 262 49.22 0.99 15.00
CA SER A 262 49.73 0.62 13.67
C SER A 262 50.93 1.45 13.19
N GLY A 263 51.39 2.44 13.96
CA GLY A 263 52.58 3.24 13.64
C GLY A 263 52.41 4.28 12.51
N ALA A 264 51.19 4.44 11.98
CA ALA A 264 50.88 5.50 11.00
C ALA A 264 50.54 6.80 11.73
N THR A 265 51.33 7.85 11.56
CA THR A 265 51.01 9.22 12.00
C THR A 265 49.92 9.79 11.09
N LEU A 266 48.72 10.05 11.64
CA LEU A 266 47.75 10.91 10.96
C LEU A 266 48.32 12.32 10.92
N ASN A 267 48.65 12.82 9.75
CA ASN A 267 49.10 14.21 9.58
C ASN A 267 47.88 15.14 9.73
N ASP A 268 48.09 16.30 10.39
CA ASP A 268 47.08 17.38 10.57
C ASP A 268 46.45 17.91 9.28
N THR A 269 46.91 17.49 8.11
CA THR A 269 46.37 17.84 6.79
C THR A 269 45.28 16.87 6.30
N GLN A 270 44.94 15.81 7.06
CA GLN A 270 43.91 14.84 6.73
C GLN A 270 42.66 14.96 7.64
N ILE A 271 42.60 15.99 8.48
CA ILE A 271 41.46 16.33 9.34
C ILE A 271 40.63 17.42 8.67
#